data_adc3cf8b027f1bc01716d33a3498f908
#
_entry.id   adc3cf8b027f1bc01716d33a3498f908
#
_cell.length_a   1.000
_cell.length_b   1.000
_cell.length_c   1.000
_cell.angle_alpha   90.00
_cell.angle_beta   90.00
_cell.angle_gamma   90.00
#
_symmetry.space_group_name_H-M   'P 1'
#
loop_
_entity.id
_entity.type
_entity.pdbx_description
1 polymer ?
#
loop_
_entity_poly.entity_id
_entity_poly.type
_entity_poly.pdbx_seq_one_letter_code
_entity_poly.pdbx_strand_id
1 'polypeptide(L)'
;MAVDIRRDLVVRYGLVSKSIDEIEKKIRLLPKGRINVRTRNGKTYYYLAETGAGERYLGTEDREFIEQLIQKKYLKDVLRKNRTEATALEKMIKIYPETLAEDLYDQLPEGFKKLEKPIIPFDES
;
A
#
# COMPACT_ATOMS: atom_id res chain seq x y z
N MET A 1 -14.61 4.64 24.51
CA MET A 1 -15.07 4.05 23.24
C MET A 1 -14.07 3.01 22.76
N ALA A 2 -14.56 1.86 22.35
CA ALA A 2 -13.67 0.82 21.88
C ALA A 2 -13.10 1.17 20.50
N VAL A 3 -11.82 0.90 20.31
CA VAL A 3 -11.17 1.04 19.00
C VAL A 3 -11.57 -0.16 18.14
N ASP A 4 -12.08 0.10 16.96
CA ASP A 4 -12.43 -0.96 16.02
C ASP A 4 -11.25 -1.19 15.06
N ILE A 5 -10.29 -1.96 15.53
CA ILE A 5 -9.08 -2.23 14.77
C ILE A 5 -9.40 -2.98 13.46
N ARG A 6 -10.32 -3.95 13.51
CA ARG A 6 -10.69 -4.70 12.31
C ARG A 6 -11.27 -3.79 11.25
N ARG A 7 -12.16 -2.87 11.66
CA ARG A 7 -12.73 -1.89 10.75
C ARG A 7 -11.65 -1.01 10.11
N ASP A 8 -10.69 -0.55 10.92
CA ASP A 8 -9.60 0.29 10.43
C ASP A 8 -8.73 -0.46 9.42
N LEU A 9 -8.46 -1.75 9.67
CA LEU A 9 -7.73 -2.58 8.73
C LEU A 9 -8.47 -2.71 7.40
N VAL A 10 -9.78 -2.94 7.43
CA VAL A 10 -10.61 -3.06 6.23
C VAL A 10 -10.64 -1.75 5.45
N VAL A 11 -10.81 -0.62 6.15
CA VAL A 11 -10.80 0.71 5.50
C VAL A 11 -9.45 0.96 4.83
N ARG A 12 -8.36 0.70 5.55
CA ARG A 12 -7.02 0.89 4.99
C ARG A 12 -6.78 -0.01 3.78
N TYR A 13 -7.21 -1.26 3.86
CA TYR A 13 -7.09 -2.20 2.74
C TYR A 13 -7.82 -1.68 1.49
N GLY A 14 -9.02 -1.12 1.66
CA GLY A 14 -9.77 -0.53 0.57
C GLY A 14 -9.03 0.65 -0.09
N LEU A 15 -8.43 1.53 0.71
CA LEU A 15 -7.65 2.66 0.21
C LEU A 15 -6.42 2.20 -0.57
N VAL A 16 -5.68 1.23 -0.02
CA VAL A 16 -4.47 0.70 -0.66
C VAL A 16 -4.84 -0.01 -1.96
N SER A 17 -5.91 -0.82 -1.97
CA SER A 17 -6.37 -1.52 -3.17
C SER A 17 -6.76 -0.56 -4.28
N LYS A 18 -7.45 0.53 -3.94
CA LYS A 18 -7.82 1.55 -4.90
C LYS A 18 -6.59 2.24 -5.47
N SER A 19 -5.61 2.55 -4.63
CA SER A 19 -4.35 3.14 -5.05
C SER A 19 -3.61 2.22 -6.03
N ILE A 20 -3.57 0.91 -5.76
CA ILE A 20 -2.96 -0.07 -6.66
C ILE A 20 -3.59 0.01 -8.05
N ASP A 21 -4.92 -0.02 -8.13
CA ASP A 21 -5.64 0.03 -9.41
C ASP A 21 -5.34 1.32 -10.18
N GLU A 22 -5.35 2.45 -9.50
CA GLU A 22 -5.09 3.76 -10.11
C GLU A 22 -3.65 3.86 -10.63
N ILE A 23 -2.69 3.37 -9.85
CA ILE A 23 -1.27 3.40 -10.23
C ILE A 23 -1.02 2.47 -11.42
N GLU A 24 -1.60 1.28 -11.43
CA GLU A 24 -1.47 0.36 -12.56
C GLU A 24 -1.99 0.99 -13.86
N LYS A 25 -3.11 1.71 -13.80
CA LYS A 25 -3.66 2.41 -14.95
C LYS A 25 -2.71 3.50 -15.44
N LYS A 26 -2.13 4.26 -14.54
CA LYS A 26 -1.18 5.33 -14.89
C LYS A 26 0.08 4.76 -15.54
N ILE A 27 0.62 3.67 -14.98
CA ILE A 27 1.81 3.02 -15.53
C ILE A 27 1.59 2.56 -16.97
N ARG A 28 0.40 2.03 -17.27
CA ARG A 28 0.08 1.56 -18.62
C ARG A 28 0.08 2.68 -19.67
N LEU A 29 -0.14 3.92 -19.23
CA LEU A 29 -0.13 5.08 -20.12
C LEU A 29 1.27 5.66 -20.36
N LEU A 30 2.26 5.20 -19.61
CA LEU A 30 3.63 5.70 -19.69
C LEU A 30 4.44 4.90 -20.69
N PRO A 31 5.53 5.51 -21.26
CA PRO A 31 6.34 4.84 -22.27
C PRO A 31 6.98 3.55 -21.76
N LYS A 32 7.29 2.66 -22.70
CA LYS A 32 8.05 1.44 -22.40
C LYS A 32 9.51 1.80 -22.15
N GLY A 33 10.20 0.93 -21.42
CA GLY A 33 11.61 1.10 -21.15
C GLY A 33 11.87 1.45 -19.70
N ARG A 34 13.13 1.41 -19.34
CA ARG A 34 13.64 1.71 -18.01
C ARG A 34 14.65 2.83 -18.11
N ILE A 35 14.65 3.72 -17.11
CA ILE A 35 15.64 4.78 -17.06
C ILE A 35 16.77 4.37 -16.10
N ASN A 36 18.00 4.58 -16.55
CA ASN A 36 19.19 4.46 -15.72
C ASN A 36 19.80 5.84 -15.57
N VAL A 37 20.19 6.17 -14.36
CA VAL A 37 20.73 7.49 -14.02
C VAL A 37 22.15 7.32 -13.53
N ARG A 38 23.09 8.10 -14.07
CA ARG A 38 24.50 8.11 -13.64
C ARG A 38 24.94 9.52 -13.36
N THR A 39 25.73 9.68 -12.31
CA THR A 39 26.29 10.97 -11.93
C THR A 39 27.80 10.94 -12.13
N ARG A 40 28.33 11.93 -12.87
CA ARG A 40 29.78 12.11 -13.08
C ARG A 40 30.12 13.58 -12.92
N ASN A 41 31.10 13.87 -12.10
CA ASN A 41 31.57 15.25 -11.88
C ASN A 41 30.44 16.23 -11.55
N GLY A 42 29.49 15.79 -10.73
CA GLY A 42 28.34 16.59 -10.31
C GLY A 42 27.25 16.75 -11.36
N LYS A 43 27.39 16.12 -12.52
CA LYS A 43 26.38 16.14 -13.58
C LYS A 43 25.63 14.82 -13.65
N THR A 44 24.35 14.89 -13.96
CA THR A 44 23.48 13.73 -14.07
C THR A 44 23.23 13.39 -15.53
N TYR A 45 23.41 12.12 -15.87
CA TYR A 45 23.19 11.60 -17.21
C TYR A 45 22.12 10.52 -17.18
N TYR A 46 21.26 10.52 -18.21
CA TYR A 46 20.13 9.62 -18.30
C TYR A 46 20.29 8.68 -19.50
N TYR A 47 19.94 7.42 -19.28
CA TYR A 47 20.02 6.37 -20.31
C TYR A 47 18.73 5.57 -20.36
N LEU A 48 18.27 5.29 -21.56
CA LEU A 48 17.15 4.38 -21.78
C LEU A 48 17.68 2.96 -21.89
N ALA A 49 17.13 2.06 -21.09
CA ALA A 49 17.39 0.62 -21.19
C ALA A 49 16.12 -0.09 -21.64
N GLU A 50 16.22 -0.85 -22.72
CA GLU A 50 15.14 -1.69 -23.23
C GLU A 50 15.62 -3.13 -23.31
N THR A 51 14.69 -4.06 -23.11
CA THR A 51 15.02 -5.49 -23.16
C THR A 51 15.59 -5.85 -24.53
N GLY A 52 16.82 -6.38 -24.53
CA GLY A 52 17.49 -6.84 -25.74
C GLY A 52 18.14 -5.75 -26.59
N ALA A 53 18.04 -4.49 -26.20
CA ALA A 53 18.53 -3.36 -26.99
C ALA A 53 19.71 -2.60 -26.37
N GLY A 54 20.15 -2.97 -25.16
CA GLY A 54 21.21 -2.25 -24.46
C GLY A 54 20.75 -0.89 -23.95
N GLU A 55 21.69 0.03 -23.77
CA GLU A 55 21.39 1.37 -23.25
C GLU A 55 21.59 2.42 -24.34
N ARG A 56 20.74 3.44 -24.34
CA ARG A 56 20.85 4.59 -25.22
C ARG A 56 20.87 5.88 -24.39
N TYR A 57 21.83 6.75 -24.66
CA TYR A 57 21.90 8.05 -24.00
C TYR A 57 20.69 8.91 -24.36
N LEU A 58 20.15 9.60 -23.36
CA LEU A 58 19.02 10.54 -23.53
C LEU A 58 19.53 11.96 -23.29
N GLY A 59 19.35 12.82 -24.28
CA GLY A 59 19.82 14.20 -24.25
C GLY A 59 18.75 15.18 -23.80
N THR A 60 19.06 16.48 -23.93
CA THR A 60 18.15 17.56 -23.51
C THR A 60 16.85 17.57 -24.30
N GLU A 61 16.88 17.15 -25.56
CA GLU A 61 15.68 17.03 -26.39
C GLU A 61 14.72 15.95 -25.93
N ASP A 62 15.19 15.04 -25.08
CA ASP A 62 14.40 13.92 -24.56
C ASP A 62 13.82 14.21 -23.17
N ARG A 63 13.82 15.45 -22.73
CA ARG A 63 13.45 15.81 -21.36
C ARG A 63 12.07 15.28 -20.94
N GLU A 64 11.06 15.46 -21.77
CA GLU A 64 9.71 14.98 -21.46
C GLU A 64 9.68 13.46 -21.34
N PHE A 65 10.37 12.76 -22.22
CA PHE A 65 10.48 11.32 -22.18
C PHE A 65 11.18 10.86 -20.90
N ILE A 66 12.27 11.54 -20.53
CA ILE A 66 13.00 11.28 -19.28
C ILE A 66 12.07 11.43 -18.08
N GLU A 67 11.30 12.53 -18.03
CA GLU A 67 10.36 12.78 -16.93
C GLU A 67 9.30 11.68 -16.83
N GLN A 68 8.78 11.21 -17.96
CA GLN A 68 7.80 10.13 -17.99
C GLN A 68 8.38 8.81 -17.47
N LEU A 69 9.62 8.49 -17.83
CA LEU A 69 10.29 7.28 -17.36
C LEU A 69 10.62 7.35 -15.87
N ILE A 70 11.01 8.52 -15.38
CA ILE A 70 11.24 8.73 -13.95
C ILE A 70 9.94 8.58 -13.17
N GLN A 71 8.84 9.17 -13.68
CA GLN A 71 7.52 9.02 -13.09
C GLN A 71 7.11 7.56 -13.03
N LYS A 72 7.35 6.82 -14.11
CA LYS A 72 7.05 5.39 -14.17
C LYS A 72 7.83 4.61 -13.10
N LYS A 73 9.13 4.91 -12.94
CA LYS A 73 9.95 4.25 -11.92
C LYS A 73 9.41 4.52 -10.52
N TYR A 74 9.08 5.77 -10.24
CA TYR A 74 8.50 6.16 -8.95
C TYR A 74 7.18 5.41 -8.70
N LEU A 75 6.29 5.39 -9.68
CA LEU A 75 5.00 4.71 -9.55
C LEU A 75 5.17 3.20 -9.34
N LYS A 76 6.15 2.58 -10.00
CA LYS A 76 6.43 1.16 -9.79
C LYS A 76 6.92 0.88 -8.36
N ASP A 77 7.72 1.78 -7.79
CA ASP A 77 8.19 1.64 -6.41
C ASP A 77 7.04 1.79 -5.42
N VAL A 78 6.15 2.78 -5.64
CA VAL A 78 4.95 2.96 -4.82
C VAL A 78 4.04 1.73 -4.93
N LEU A 79 3.84 1.22 -6.15
CA LEU A 79 3.03 0.03 -6.39
C LEU A 79 3.55 -1.18 -5.62
N ARG A 80 4.86 -1.40 -5.63
CA ARG A 80 5.47 -2.50 -4.89
C ARG A 80 5.21 -2.38 -3.39
N LYS A 81 5.35 -1.17 -2.83
CA LYS A 81 5.07 -0.92 -1.41
C LYS A 81 3.60 -1.14 -1.09
N ASN A 82 2.71 -0.65 -1.96
CA ASN A 82 1.26 -0.84 -1.78
C ASN A 82 0.89 -2.33 -1.81
N ARG A 83 1.48 -3.11 -2.70
CA ARG A 83 1.22 -4.55 -2.77
C ARG A 83 1.69 -5.28 -1.53
N THR A 84 2.84 -4.90 -0.99
CA THR A 84 3.36 -5.46 0.27
C THR A 84 2.40 -5.16 1.41
N GLU A 85 1.94 -3.92 1.51
CA GLU A 85 0.98 -3.52 2.55
C GLU A 85 -0.35 -4.25 2.39
N ALA A 86 -0.87 -4.33 1.15
CA ALA A 86 -2.14 -5.02 0.89
C ALA A 86 -2.08 -6.48 1.32
N THR A 87 -0.97 -7.17 1.03
CA THR A 87 -0.78 -8.56 1.44
C THR A 87 -0.78 -8.68 2.96
N ALA A 88 -0.08 -7.79 3.66
CA ALA A 88 -0.04 -7.77 5.11
C ALA A 88 -1.42 -7.52 5.72
N LEU A 89 -2.14 -6.51 5.19
CA LEU A 89 -3.48 -6.16 5.66
C LEU A 89 -4.46 -7.32 5.45
N GLU A 90 -4.39 -8.00 4.31
CA GLU A 90 -5.25 -9.14 4.01
C GLU A 90 -5.06 -10.26 5.03
N LYS A 91 -3.81 -10.57 5.38
CA LYS A 91 -3.51 -11.55 6.43
C LYS A 91 -4.03 -11.10 7.79
N MET A 92 -3.79 -9.85 8.16
CA MET A 92 -4.24 -9.31 9.44
C MET A 92 -5.76 -9.35 9.58
N ILE A 93 -6.49 -9.00 8.52
CA ILE A 93 -7.94 -9.04 8.50
C ILE A 93 -8.44 -10.47 8.72
N LYS A 94 -7.79 -11.45 8.09
CA LYS A 94 -8.18 -12.87 8.21
C LYS A 94 -7.98 -13.41 9.62
N ILE A 95 -6.89 -13.04 10.27
CA ILE A 95 -6.54 -13.60 11.58
C ILE A 95 -7.06 -12.77 12.74
N TYR A 96 -7.48 -11.54 12.51
CA TYR A 96 -7.99 -10.69 13.59
C TYR A 96 -9.35 -11.22 14.04
N PRO A 97 -9.55 -11.48 15.35
CA PRO A 97 -10.79 -12.05 15.83
C PRO A 97 -12.00 -11.16 15.55
N GLU A 98 -13.11 -11.76 15.15
CA GLU A 98 -14.37 -11.04 14.97
C GLU A 98 -15.00 -10.70 16.32
N THR A 99 -14.87 -11.61 17.27
CA THR A 99 -15.37 -11.41 18.63
C THR A 99 -14.19 -11.20 19.55
N LEU A 100 -14.16 -10.07 20.23
CA LEU A 100 -13.13 -9.74 21.20
C LEU A 100 -13.62 -10.07 22.60
N ALA A 101 -12.69 -10.18 23.56
CA ALA A 101 -13.03 -10.47 24.95
C ALA A 101 -14.06 -9.48 25.49
N GLU A 102 -13.95 -8.21 25.12
CA GLU A 102 -14.86 -7.15 25.56
C GLU A 102 -16.28 -7.30 25.03
N ASP A 103 -16.49 -8.10 23.98
CA ASP A 103 -17.82 -8.35 23.41
C ASP A 103 -18.57 -9.48 24.09
N LEU A 104 -17.86 -10.32 24.87
CA LEU A 104 -18.44 -11.56 25.40
C LEU A 104 -19.58 -11.31 26.38
N TYR A 105 -19.49 -10.26 27.18
CA TYR A 105 -20.55 -9.95 28.11
C TYR A 105 -21.88 -9.67 27.38
N ASP A 106 -21.84 -8.86 26.31
CA ASP A 106 -23.02 -8.51 25.53
C ASP A 106 -23.62 -9.69 24.81
N GLN A 107 -22.83 -10.70 24.52
CA GLN A 107 -23.25 -11.93 23.84
C GLN A 107 -23.80 -12.98 24.80
N LEU A 108 -23.72 -12.75 26.11
CA LEU A 108 -24.26 -13.68 27.08
C LEU A 108 -25.79 -13.73 27.01
N PRO A 109 -26.40 -14.93 27.21
CA PRO A 109 -27.86 -15.00 27.42
C PRO A 109 -28.31 -14.14 28.58
N GLU A 110 -29.55 -13.64 28.52
CA GLU A 110 -30.09 -12.75 29.55
C GLU A 110 -29.99 -13.32 30.95
N GLY A 111 -30.22 -14.61 31.11
CA GLY A 111 -30.12 -15.25 32.41
C GLY A 111 -28.73 -15.15 33.02
N PHE A 112 -27.70 -15.17 32.20
CA PHE A 112 -26.33 -15.03 32.68
C PHE A 112 -25.98 -13.56 32.97
N LYS A 113 -26.46 -12.64 32.15
CA LYS A 113 -26.18 -11.21 32.32
C LYS A 113 -26.68 -10.69 33.65
N LYS A 114 -27.80 -11.23 34.17
CA LYS A 114 -28.38 -10.79 35.43
C LYS A 114 -27.48 -11.08 36.62
N LEU A 115 -26.67 -12.15 36.55
CA LEU A 115 -25.86 -12.63 37.66
C LEU A 115 -24.36 -12.37 37.47
N GLU A 116 -23.93 -12.06 36.28
CA GLU A 116 -22.51 -11.85 35.94
C GLU A 116 -22.23 -10.37 35.73
N LYS A 117 -21.03 -9.96 36.03
CA LYS A 117 -20.56 -8.60 35.81
C LYS A 117 -19.51 -8.61 34.70
N PRO A 118 -19.45 -7.55 33.89
CA PRO A 118 -18.39 -7.47 32.87
C PRO A 118 -17.02 -7.50 33.54
N ILE A 119 -16.08 -8.19 32.86
CA ILE A 119 -14.69 -8.10 33.26
C ILE A 119 -14.21 -6.67 32.99
N ILE A 120 -13.13 -6.26 33.63
CA ILE A 120 -12.59 -4.92 33.54
C ILE A 120 -12.59 -4.46 32.07
N PRO A 121 -13.27 -3.35 31.77
CA PRO A 121 -13.26 -2.83 30.40
C PRO A 121 -11.87 -2.33 30.01
N PHE A 122 -11.58 -2.39 28.73
CA PHE A 122 -10.32 -1.85 28.21
C PHE A 122 -10.34 -0.33 28.34
N ASP A 123 -9.31 0.23 28.94
CA ASP A 123 -9.14 1.67 29.07
C ASP A 123 -8.44 2.22 27.84
N GLU A 124 -9.16 3.00 27.06
CA GLU A 124 -8.66 3.56 25.81
C GLU A 124 -8.43 5.07 25.90
N SER A 125 -8.54 5.62 27.07
CA SER A 125 -8.34 7.05 27.26
C SER A 125 -6.87 7.48 27.16
#